data_00e75655eb634e821c7fa34d806e72a6
#
_entry.id   00e75655eb634e821c7fa34d806e72a6
#
_cell.length_a   1.000
_cell.length_b   1.000
_cell.length_c   1.000
_cell.angle_alpha   90.00
_cell.angle_beta   90.00
_cell.angle_gamma   90.00
#
_symmetry.space_group_name_H-M   'P 1'
#
loop_
_entity.id
_entity.type
_entity.pdbx_description
1 polymer ?
#
loop_
_entity_poly.entity_id
_entity_poly.type
_entity_poly.pdbx_seq_one_letter_code
_entity_poly.pdbx_strand_id
1 'polypeptide(L)'
;MEGNIEANNFNAEVASKNTGAFFLKGLGNADWGVKARMASIFNPKSGNTVMLAFDHGYIMGPTSGLERMDISIVPLVKSADCIMCTRGALRSVIPPESRVPLALRFSAGSTILTELNNECVMSIEEAVRLNASAIAPMVAIGSEFEAKTIENLTKCVDLSSRYSIPTL
;
A
#
# COMPACT_ATOMS: atom_id res chain seq x y z
N MET A 1 -21.08 10.96 39.35
CA MET A 1 -21.68 10.72 38.00
C MET A 1 -21.35 11.83 36.96
N GLU A 2 -20.63 12.87 37.36
CA GLU A 2 -20.21 13.94 36.40
C GLU A 2 -19.05 13.55 35.47
N GLY A 3 -18.21 12.64 35.89
CA GLY A 3 -17.04 12.23 35.04
C GLY A 3 -17.40 11.46 33.74
N ASN A 4 -18.60 10.90 33.64
CA ASN A 4 -19.05 10.21 32.43
C ASN A 4 -19.55 11.15 31.33
N ILE A 5 -19.91 12.38 31.65
CA ILE A 5 -20.43 13.36 30.68
C ILE A 5 -19.27 13.95 29.88
N GLU A 6 -18.14 14.24 30.53
CA GLU A 6 -16.94 14.72 29.84
C GLU A 6 -16.33 13.67 28.91
N ALA A 7 -16.32 12.39 29.33
CA ALA A 7 -15.84 11.31 28.47
C ALA A 7 -16.73 11.08 27.23
N ASN A 8 -18.03 11.30 27.34
CA ASN A 8 -18.97 11.17 26.22
C ASN A 8 -18.88 12.32 25.20
N ASN A 9 -18.31 13.46 25.58
CA ASN A 9 -18.05 14.60 24.68
C ASN A 9 -16.71 14.49 23.96
N PHE A 10 -15.93 13.45 24.23
CA PHE A 10 -14.67 13.19 23.56
C PHE A 10 -14.95 12.68 22.14
N ASN A 11 -15.11 13.59 21.19
CA ASN A 11 -15.34 13.20 19.80
C ASN A 11 -14.05 13.31 18.98
N ALA A 12 -13.93 12.48 17.95
CA ALA A 12 -12.75 12.42 17.08
C ALA A 12 -12.49 13.74 16.34
N GLU A 13 -13.53 14.56 16.12
CA GLU A 13 -13.39 15.85 15.46
C GLU A 13 -12.66 16.88 16.34
N VAL A 14 -12.94 16.88 17.63
CA VAL A 14 -12.25 17.74 18.59
C VAL A 14 -10.79 17.34 18.73
N ALA A 15 -10.53 16.03 18.84
CA ALA A 15 -9.18 15.50 18.94
C ALA A 15 -8.36 15.81 17.67
N SER A 16 -8.92 15.68 16.48
CA SER A 16 -8.22 15.96 15.23
C SER A 16 -7.92 17.44 15.02
N LYS A 17 -8.81 18.33 15.45
CA LYS A 17 -8.61 19.79 15.35
C LYS A 17 -7.51 20.31 16.28
N ASN A 18 -7.32 19.67 17.43
CA ASN A 18 -6.42 20.15 18.46
C ASN A 18 -4.99 19.62 18.35
N THR A 19 -4.76 18.50 17.63
CA THR A 19 -3.45 17.87 17.63
C THR A 19 -2.67 18.04 16.33
N GLY A 20 -3.31 18.46 15.24
CA GLY A 20 -2.67 18.47 13.90
C GLY A 20 -2.14 17.08 13.50
N ALA A 21 -2.53 16.04 14.23
CA ALA A 21 -2.07 14.68 14.00
C ALA A 21 -2.77 14.07 12.79
N PHE A 22 -2.05 13.22 12.08
CA PHE A 22 -2.62 12.40 11.01
C PHE A 22 -3.79 11.56 11.55
N PHE A 23 -4.93 11.67 10.90
CA PHE A 23 -6.12 10.90 11.22
C PHE A 23 -6.68 10.25 9.95
N LEU A 24 -6.83 8.94 9.99
CA LEU A 24 -7.55 8.18 8.97
C LEU A 24 -8.69 7.41 9.65
N LYS A 25 -9.92 7.60 9.16
CA LYS A 25 -11.10 6.95 9.69
C LYS A 25 -10.92 5.42 9.69
N GLY A 26 -11.18 4.78 10.81
CA GLY A 26 -11.03 3.33 10.97
C GLY A 26 -9.69 2.88 11.57
N LEU A 27 -8.67 3.73 11.61
CA LEU A 27 -7.38 3.39 12.21
C LEU A 27 -7.29 3.59 13.73
N GLY A 28 -8.38 4.01 14.40
CA GLY A 28 -8.35 4.30 15.82
C GLY A 28 -7.77 3.15 16.67
N ASN A 29 -8.18 1.93 16.38
CA ASN A 29 -7.77 0.71 17.10
C ASN A 29 -6.58 -0.02 16.45
N ALA A 30 -6.01 0.48 15.34
CA ALA A 30 -4.83 -0.10 14.73
C ALA A 30 -3.60 0.13 15.62
N ASP A 31 -2.64 -0.80 15.55
CA ASP A 31 -1.37 -0.62 16.24
C ASP A 31 -0.58 0.57 15.68
N TRP A 32 0.43 1.00 16.43
CA TRP A 32 1.22 2.17 16.07
C TRP A 32 1.98 1.97 14.75
N GLY A 33 2.46 0.76 14.45
CA GLY A 33 3.20 0.46 13.23
C GLY A 33 2.34 0.63 11.97
N VAL A 34 1.08 0.18 12.00
CA VAL A 34 0.11 0.43 10.92
C VAL A 34 -0.14 1.93 10.76
N LYS A 35 -0.39 2.63 11.88
CA LYS A 35 -0.62 4.08 11.87
C LYS A 35 0.56 4.85 11.27
N ALA A 36 1.78 4.50 11.66
CA ALA A 36 3.00 5.15 11.16
C ALA A 36 3.21 4.93 9.66
N ARG A 37 2.97 3.70 9.17
CA ARG A 37 3.07 3.39 7.74
C ARG A 37 1.99 4.12 6.93
N MET A 38 0.75 4.12 7.40
CA MET A 38 -0.33 4.86 6.73
C MET A 38 -0.06 6.36 6.72
N ALA A 39 0.46 6.92 7.81
CA ALA A 39 0.85 8.34 7.88
C ALA A 39 2.00 8.69 6.93
N SER A 40 2.85 7.73 6.56
CA SER A 40 3.90 7.96 5.56
C SER A 40 3.35 8.00 4.13
N ILE A 41 2.24 7.29 3.85
CA ILE A 41 1.60 7.23 2.53
C ILE A 41 0.78 8.49 2.26
N PHE A 42 0.11 9.03 3.27
CA PHE A 42 -0.75 10.19 3.11
C PHE A 42 -0.02 11.49 3.43
N ASN A 43 -0.20 12.48 2.58
CA ASN A 43 0.36 13.82 2.82
C ASN A 43 -0.29 14.44 4.07
N PRO A 44 0.48 14.80 5.11
CA PRO A 44 -0.07 15.26 6.38
C PRO A 44 -0.78 16.61 6.29
N LYS A 45 -0.50 17.40 5.26
CA LYS A 45 -1.12 18.74 5.07
C LYS A 45 -2.47 18.63 4.38
N SER A 46 -2.58 17.79 3.35
CA SER A 46 -3.79 17.65 2.54
C SER A 46 -4.70 16.50 3.01
N GLY A 47 -4.16 15.51 3.71
CA GLY A 47 -4.84 14.26 4.04
C GLY A 47 -5.04 13.32 2.84
N ASN A 48 -4.52 13.68 1.67
CA ASN A 48 -4.61 12.92 0.43
C ASN A 48 -3.29 12.23 0.11
N THR A 49 -3.32 11.35 -0.89
CA THR A 49 -2.12 10.71 -1.44
C THR A 49 -2.17 10.70 -2.96
N VAL A 50 -1.04 10.92 -3.59
CA VAL A 50 -0.80 10.68 -5.01
C VAL A 50 0.11 9.47 -5.11
N MET A 51 -0.45 8.33 -5.52
CA MET A 51 0.30 7.10 -5.68
C MET A 51 0.69 6.90 -7.16
N LEU A 52 1.99 6.81 -7.42
CA LEU A 52 2.52 6.49 -8.74
C LEU A 52 2.64 4.96 -8.87
N ALA A 53 1.72 4.35 -9.64
CA ALA A 53 1.70 2.92 -9.88
C ALA A 53 2.34 2.57 -11.22
N PHE A 54 3.33 1.66 -11.22
CA PHE A 54 4.03 1.17 -12.42
C PHE A 54 4.33 -0.32 -12.33
N ASP A 55 3.44 -1.05 -11.69
CA ASP A 55 3.53 -2.51 -11.53
C ASP A 55 2.92 -3.30 -12.69
N HIS A 56 2.11 -2.67 -13.55
CA HIS A 56 1.34 -3.36 -14.59
C HIS A 56 2.19 -4.08 -15.66
N GLY A 57 3.46 -3.74 -15.77
CA GLY A 57 4.37 -4.42 -16.69
C GLY A 57 4.52 -5.92 -16.43
N TYR A 58 4.25 -6.40 -15.20
CA TYR A 58 4.30 -7.83 -14.91
C TYR A 58 3.12 -8.62 -15.55
N ILE A 59 2.01 -7.93 -15.87
CA ILE A 59 0.86 -8.50 -16.58
C ILE A 59 0.99 -8.26 -18.09
N MET A 60 1.29 -7.02 -18.48
CA MET A 60 1.16 -6.54 -19.86
C MET A 60 2.48 -6.57 -20.63
N GLY A 61 3.59 -6.90 -19.95
CA GLY A 61 4.92 -6.80 -20.55
C GLY A 61 5.41 -5.35 -20.69
N PRO A 62 6.43 -5.10 -21.52
CA PRO A 62 7.00 -3.76 -21.72
C PRO A 62 6.02 -2.90 -22.54
N THR A 63 5.13 -2.22 -21.85
CA THR A 63 4.20 -1.26 -22.46
C THR A 63 4.85 0.12 -22.55
N SER A 64 4.28 0.98 -23.41
CA SER A 64 4.76 2.36 -23.60
C SER A 64 4.92 3.10 -22.27
N GLY A 65 6.12 3.60 -22.01
CA GLY A 65 6.51 4.27 -20.77
C GLY A 65 7.14 3.37 -19.72
N LEU A 66 7.14 2.03 -19.88
CA LEU A 66 7.79 1.09 -18.97
C LEU A 66 9.03 0.40 -19.55
N GLU A 67 9.35 0.64 -20.81
CA GLU A 67 10.55 0.07 -21.48
C GLU A 67 11.84 0.59 -20.83
N ARG A 68 11.84 1.84 -20.42
CA ARG A 68 12.96 2.52 -19.77
C ARG A 68 12.46 3.29 -18.54
N MET A 69 12.10 2.54 -17.48
CA MET A 69 11.59 3.10 -16.23
C MET A 69 12.59 4.05 -15.54
N ASP A 70 13.88 3.86 -15.77
CA ASP A 70 14.92 4.78 -15.29
C ASP A 70 14.78 6.20 -15.88
N ILE A 71 14.24 6.31 -17.08
CA ILE A 71 13.99 7.60 -17.75
C ILE A 71 12.58 8.09 -17.50
N SER A 72 11.57 7.20 -17.58
CA SER A 72 10.16 7.59 -17.54
C SER A 72 9.60 7.70 -16.11
N ILE A 73 10.04 6.84 -15.19
CA ILE A 73 9.46 6.73 -13.84
C ILE A 73 10.28 7.49 -12.79
N VAL A 74 11.60 7.32 -12.80
CA VAL A 74 12.47 7.91 -11.76
C VAL A 74 12.29 9.41 -11.59
N PRO A 75 12.18 10.22 -12.66
CA PRO A 75 11.93 11.67 -12.52
C PRO A 75 10.59 12.02 -11.85
N LEU A 76 9.58 11.13 -11.93
CA LEU A 76 8.25 11.35 -11.39
C LEU A 76 8.14 10.99 -9.90
N VAL A 77 9.06 10.16 -9.38
CA VAL A 77 9.04 9.69 -7.99
C VAL A 77 8.98 10.85 -6.98
N LYS A 78 9.69 11.94 -7.26
CA LYS A 78 9.70 13.14 -6.41
C LYS A 78 8.36 13.87 -6.32
N SER A 79 7.44 13.59 -7.24
CA SER A 79 6.10 14.20 -7.30
C SER A 79 5.00 13.30 -6.75
N ALA A 80 5.36 12.10 -6.28
CA ALA A 80 4.45 11.14 -5.68
C ALA A 80 4.61 11.12 -4.16
N ASP A 81 3.49 10.95 -3.45
CA ASP A 81 3.49 10.71 -2.00
C ASP A 81 3.83 9.24 -1.69
N CYS A 82 3.52 8.34 -2.62
CA CYS A 82 3.79 6.91 -2.52
C CYS A 82 4.02 6.31 -3.92
N ILE A 83 4.83 5.26 -4.02
CA ILE A 83 4.96 4.48 -5.26
C ILE A 83 4.38 3.08 -5.07
N MET A 84 3.79 2.51 -6.14
CA MET A 84 3.39 1.12 -6.19
C MET A 84 4.12 0.41 -7.33
N CYS A 85 4.89 -0.62 -6.99
CA CYS A 85 5.69 -1.36 -7.97
C CYS A 85 5.93 -2.80 -7.55
N THR A 86 6.50 -3.57 -8.47
CA THR A 86 7.01 -4.90 -8.17
C THR A 86 8.36 -4.84 -7.45
N ARG A 87 8.71 -5.90 -6.72
CA ARG A 87 10.03 -6.02 -6.07
C ARG A 87 11.21 -5.97 -7.07
N GLY A 88 10.97 -6.44 -8.31
CA GLY A 88 11.97 -6.37 -9.37
C GLY A 88 12.23 -4.95 -9.83
N ALA A 89 11.17 -4.20 -10.13
CA ALA A 89 11.26 -2.79 -10.51
C ALA A 89 11.90 -1.95 -9.39
N LEU A 90 11.50 -2.17 -8.14
CA LEU A 90 12.09 -1.50 -6.98
C LEU A 90 13.61 -1.65 -6.95
N ARG A 91 14.10 -2.89 -7.04
CA ARG A 91 15.54 -3.20 -6.92
C ARG A 91 16.38 -2.70 -8.08
N SER A 92 15.79 -2.66 -9.29
CA SER A 92 16.55 -2.32 -10.51
C SER A 92 16.46 -0.85 -10.90
N VAL A 93 15.44 -0.11 -10.43
CA VAL A 93 15.12 1.21 -10.97
C VAL A 93 15.10 2.30 -9.93
N ILE A 94 14.51 2.03 -8.75
CA ILE A 94 14.27 3.09 -7.77
C ILE A 94 15.53 3.39 -6.94
N PRO A 95 16.03 4.63 -6.94
CA PRO A 95 17.17 5.02 -6.13
C PRO A 95 16.84 4.91 -4.63
N PRO A 96 17.67 4.23 -3.81
CA PRO A 96 17.41 4.04 -2.38
C PRO A 96 17.31 5.36 -1.60
N GLU A 97 17.98 6.38 -2.06
CA GLU A 97 17.96 7.72 -1.46
C GLU A 97 16.65 8.47 -1.68
N SER A 98 15.76 8.00 -2.56
CA SER A 98 14.45 8.63 -2.79
C SER A 98 13.56 8.64 -1.55
N ARG A 99 13.72 7.63 -0.68
CA ARG A 99 12.96 7.46 0.58
C ARG A 99 11.44 7.57 0.43
N VAL A 100 10.93 7.41 -0.79
CA VAL A 100 9.50 7.46 -1.06
C VAL A 100 8.81 6.26 -0.41
N PRO A 101 7.64 6.44 0.24
CA PRO A 101 6.85 5.34 0.75
C PRO A 101 6.49 4.34 -0.35
N LEU A 102 6.51 3.05 0.00
CA LEU A 102 6.40 1.95 -0.95
C LEU A 102 5.18 1.08 -0.67
N ALA A 103 4.24 1.01 -1.61
CA ALA A 103 3.23 -0.03 -1.71
C ALA A 103 3.78 -1.14 -2.63
N LEU A 104 4.04 -2.31 -2.07
CA LEU A 104 4.72 -3.37 -2.80
C LEU A 104 3.72 -4.37 -3.37
N ARG A 105 3.75 -4.59 -4.69
CA ARG A 105 2.93 -5.60 -5.35
C ARG A 105 3.22 -6.97 -4.76
N PHE A 106 2.19 -7.60 -4.18
CA PHE A 106 2.33 -8.84 -3.41
C PHE A 106 1.91 -10.09 -4.17
N SER A 107 0.95 -9.96 -5.09
CA SER A 107 0.45 -11.05 -5.92
C SER A 107 0.88 -10.91 -7.38
N ALA A 108 1.03 -12.04 -8.05
CA ALA A 108 1.32 -12.16 -9.48
C ALA A 108 0.81 -13.52 -10.00
N GLY A 109 0.97 -13.79 -11.30
CA GLY A 109 0.61 -15.06 -11.92
C GLY A 109 -0.25 -14.91 -13.15
N SER A 110 -0.86 -13.75 -13.36
CA SER A 110 -1.64 -13.45 -14.56
C SER A 110 -0.81 -12.73 -15.61
N THR A 111 -1.16 -12.94 -16.87
CA THR A 111 -0.69 -12.17 -18.01
C THR A 111 -1.88 -11.85 -18.93
N ILE A 112 -1.68 -11.03 -19.95
CA ILE A 112 -2.72 -10.77 -20.98
C ILE A 112 -3.13 -12.03 -21.77
N LEU A 113 -2.35 -13.10 -21.67
CA LEU A 113 -2.59 -14.38 -22.36
C LEU A 113 -3.23 -15.41 -21.44
N THR A 114 -3.41 -15.12 -20.17
CA THR A 114 -3.94 -16.03 -19.17
C THR A 114 -5.03 -15.37 -18.34
N GLU A 115 -5.79 -16.19 -17.62
CA GLU A 115 -6.86 -15.71 -16.74
C GLU A 115 -6.29 -14.99 -15.50
N LEU A 116 -7.16 -14.23 -14.85
CA LEU A 116 -6.81 -13.38 -13.69
C LEU A 116 -6.59 -14.19 -12.40
N ASN A 117 -5.84 -15.26 -12.48
CA ASN A 117 -5.45 -16.10 -11.35
C ASN A 117 -4.16 -15.60 -10.71
N ASN A 118 -4.30 -14.69 -9.74
CA ASN A 118 -3.15 -14.13 -9.02
C ASN A 118 -2.89 -14.91 -7.72
N GLU A 119 -1.66 -15.38 -7.55
CA GLU A 119 -1.16 -15.98 -6.32
C GLU A 119 -0.27 -15.03 -5.55
N CYS A 120 -0.16 -15.22 -4.24
CA CYS A 120 0.83 -14.51 -3.43
C CYS A 120 2.22 -15.07 -3.73
N VAL A 121 3.07 -14.25 -4.32
CA VAL A 121 4.40 -14.67 -4.84
C VAL A 121 5.57 -14.10 -4.05
N MET A 122 5.29 -13.48 -2.92
CA MET A 122 6.29 -12.87 -2.05
C MET A 122 5.97 -13.20 -0.60
N SER A 123 7.00 -13.33 0.24
CA SER A 123 6.80 -13.45 1.68
C SER A 123 6.67 -12.08 2.33
N ILE A 124 5.98 -12.02 3.46
CA ILE A 124 5.84 -10.78 4.23
C ILE A 124 7.20 -10.32 4.80
N GLU A 125 8.09 -11.24 5.14
CA GLU A 125 9.44 -10.94 5.61
C GLU A 125 10.26 -10.23 4.52
N GLU A 126 10.03 -10.57 3.25
CA GLU A 126 10.66 -9.85 2.15
C GLU A 126 10.13 -8.42 2.05
N ALA A 127 8.82 -8.21 2.21
CA ALA A 127 8.24 -6.87 2.25
C ALA A 127 8.84 -6.03 3.41
N VAL A 128 9.02 -6.64 4.58
CA VAL A 128 9.69 -6.00 5.74
C VAL A 128 11.12 -5.60 5.38
N ARG A 129 11.92 -6.52 4.81
CA ARG A 129 13.31 -6.24 4.41
C ARG A 129 13.42 -5.15 3.33
N LEU A 130 12.41 -5.02 2.47
CA LEU A 130 12.33 -3.97 1.46
C LEU A 130 11.75 -2.66 2.01
N ASN A 131 11.48 -2.59 3.30
CA ASN A 131 10.91 -1.42 3.97
C ASN A 131 9.56 -0.97 3.37
N ALA A 132 8.72 -1.94 3.00
CA ALA A 132 7.40 -1.64 2.45
C ALA A 132 6.51 -0.91 3.47
N SER A 133 5.90 0.18 3.03
CA SER A 133 4.87 0.91 3.78
C SER A 133 3.51 0.23 3.69
N ALA A 134 3.26 -0.53 2.62
CA ALA A 134 2.06 -1.35 2.43
C ALA A 134 2.35 -2.50 1.47
N ILE A 135 1.49 -3.51 1.48
CA ILE A 135 1.43 -4.55 0.44
C ILE A 135 0.14 -4.42 -0.37
N ALA A 136 0.21 -4.76 -1.65
CA ALA A 136 -0.91 -4.64 -2.58
C ALA A 136 -1.18 -5.98 -3.30
N PRO A 137 -1.99 -6.88 -2.73
CA PRO A 137 -2.51 -8.03 -3.46
C PRO A 137 -3.59 -7.58 -4.46
N MET A 138 -3.80 -8.37 -5.51
CA MET A 138 -4.84 -8.11 -6.49
C MET A 138 -6.05 -9.01 -6.24
N VAL A 139 -7.24 -8.43 -6.32
CA VAL A 139 -8.52 -9.15 -6.31
C VAL A 139 -9.19 -8.96 -7.67
N ALA A 140 -9.61 -10.07 -8.29
CA ALA A 140 -10.20 -10.07 -9.62
C ALA A 140 -11.72 -10.30 -9.53
N ILE A 141 -12.47 -9.24 -9.22
CA ILE A 141 -13.92 -9.27 -9.08
C ILE A 141 -14.57 -9.59 -10.45
N GLY A 142 -15.52 -10.53 -10.44
CA GLY A 142 -16.25 -10.97 -11.63
C GLY A 142 -15.50 -11.99 -12.51
N SER A 143 -14.27 -12.38 -12.13
CA SER A 143 -13.57 -13.49 -12.79
C SER A 143 -13.93 -14.84 -12.17
N GLU A 144 -13.65 -15.93 -12.86
CA GLU A 144 -13.79 -17.29 -12.29
C GLU A 144 -12.85 -17.53 -11.10
N PHE A 145 -11.79 -16.73 -10.94
CA PHE A 145 -10.85 -16.77 -9.83
C PHE A 145 -11.17 -15.80 -8.70
N GLU A 146 -12.34 -15.15 -8.71
CA GLU A 146 -12.73 -14.19 -7.67
C GLU A 146 -12.57 -14.76 -6.27
N ALA A 147 -13.17 -15.92 -6.00
CA ALA A 147 -13.12 -16.57 -4.69
C ALA A 147 -11.67 -16.85 -4.25
N LYS A 148 -10.81 -17.29 -5.17
CA LYS A 148 -9.41 -17.58 -4.90
C LYS A 148 -8.62 -16.31 -4.58
N THR A 149 -8.85 -15.22 -5.31
CA THR A 149 -8.16 -13.96 -5.08
C THR A 149 -8.61 -13.28 -3.78
N ILE A 150 -9.89 -13.43 -3.39
CA ILE A 150 -10.39 -13.00 -2.07
C ILE A 150 -9.76 -13.82 -0.95
N GLU A 151 -9.66 -15.16 -1.10
CA GLU A 151 -8.94 -16.00 -0.14
C GLU A 151 -7.50 -15.55 0.04
N ASN A 152 -6.80 -15.27 -1.05
CA ASN A 152 -5.43 -14.76 -1.02
C ASN A 152 -5.35 -13.40 -0.29
N LEU A 153 -6.29 -12.48 -0.54
CA LEU A 153 -6.37 -11.21 0.19
C LEU A 153 -6.51 -11.45 1.70
N THR A 154 -7.41 -12.36 2.12
CA THR A 154 -7.60 -12.68 3.54
C THR A 154 -6.31 -13.19 4.18
N LYS A 155 -5.61 -14.10 3.52
CA LYS A 155 -4.30 -14.61 3.96
C LYS A 155 -3.26 -13.48 4.06
N CYS A 156 -3.25 -12.57 3.09
CA CYS A 156 -2.34 -11.42 3.12
C CYS A 156 -2.62 -10.51 4.32
N VAL A 157 -3.88 -10.23 4.63
CA VAL A 157 -4.27 -9.42 5.79
C VAL A 157 -3.82 -10.08 7.08
N ASP A 158 -4.03 -11.39 7.25
CA ASP A 158 -3.62 -12.14 8.44
C ASP A 158 -2.10 -12.14 8.63
N LEU A 159 -1.35 -12.32 7.54
CA LEU A 159 0.12 -12.30 7.58
C LEU A 159 0.66 -10.91 7.84
N SER A 160 0.15 -9.89 7.14
CA SER A 160 0.67 -8.52 7.22
C SER A 160 0.36 -7.87 8.57
N SER A 161 -0.76 -8.23 9.20
CA SER A 161 -1.13 -7.73 10.53
C SER A 161 -0.08 -8.05 11.59
N ARG A 162 0.59 -9.22 11.50
CA ARG A 162 1.66 -9.64 12.43
C ARG A 162 2.90 -8.76 12.37
N TYR A 163 3.09 -8.04 11.27
CA TYR A 163 4.23 -7.16 11.01
C TYR A 163 3.82 -5.69 10.93
N SER A 164 2.56 -5.39 11.27
CA SER A 164 2.02 -4.02 11.23
C SER A 164 2.11 -3.37 9.84
N ILE A 165 2.04 -4.17 8.77
CA ILE A 165 2.05 -3.68 7.39
C ILE A 165 0.61 -3.59 6.89
N PRO A 166 0.11 -2.40 6.46
CA PRO A 166 -1.20 -2.27 5.83
C PRO A 166 -1.29 -3.09 4.54
N THR A 167 -2.47 -3.66 4.29
CA THR A 167 -2.84 -4.25 3.00
C THR A 167 -3.76 -3.28 2.26
N LEU A 168 -3.45 -2.96 1.01
CA LEU A 168 -4.18 -2.05 0.12
C LEU A 168 -4.91 -2.80 -0.96
#